data_6424b0fd13520cbf8253c12bdbd195dc
#
_entry.id   6424b0fd13520cbf8253c12bdbd195dc
#
_cell.length_a   1.000
_cell.length_b   1.000
_cell.length_c   1.000
_cell.angle_alpha   90.00
_cell.angle_beta   90.00
_cell.angle_gamma   90.00
#
_symmetry.space_group_name_H-M   'P 1'
#
loop_
_entity.id
_entity.type
_entity.pdbx_description
1 polymer ?
#
loop_
_entity_poly.entity_id
_entity_poly.type
_entity_poly.pdbx_seq_one_letter_code
_entity_poly.pdbx_strand_id
1 'polypeptide(L)'
;MNISRLQSMIRKEFVQMRRDPATLRLVLIVPIMQLLTFGYAIRTDVRNLPTTVFDQSHTQESRAFVQRLTATGNFVQRGEVRSYAEALRQVDEGHVRAAVVIPSDYAQNLKRGRTAPVQVLVDASDPSASQSAIGAAQLVGQRINLEIVQSRVGAATTIGQAVDVRVRPLYNPALKSSVFIVPGIIGMILSNILIIITALAVVRERETGTLEQLIVTPLAKWEFMLGKIVPYVFVGYIQRTTVLVAGHFVFGVPIRGPLLALYGATFLFIVANLGLGLFISTLGRTQAAVSQTAMLFLLPNVLLSGFMFPREAMPAPAQWVGALLPLTYYLQLIRGIVLKGVGLTELWPQMLALAIFAVLFFWFATRRFSKTLE
;
A
#
# COMPACT_ATOMS: atom_id res chain seq x y z
N MET A 1 41.24 8.05 -5.77
CA MET A 1 39.96 8.69 -6.06
C MET A 1 40.22 10.07 -6.59
N ASN A 2 39.89 10.35 -7.84
CA ASN A 2 40.08 11.70 -8.39
C ASN A 2 38.75 12.45 -8.30
N ILE A 3 38.59 13.23 -7.24
CA ILE A 3 37.35 13.96 -6.93
C ILE A 3 36.91 14.87 -8.10
N SER A 4 37.86 15.47 -8.83
CA SER A 4 37.55 16.34 -9.97
C SER A 4 36.87 15.60 -11.12
N ARG A 5 37.25 14.32 -11.37
CA ARG A 5 36.62 13.48 -12.40
C ARG A 5 35.16 13.13 -12.05
N LEU A 6 34.95 12.76 -10.79
CA LEU A 6 33.60 12.48 -10.30
C LEU A 6 32.69 13.72 -10.36
N GLN A 7 33.22 14.88 -9.94
CA GLN A 7 32.50 16.16 -10.04
C GLN A 7 32.13 16.52 -11.48
N SER A 8 33.07 16.33 -12.43
CA SER A 8 32.81 16.60 -13.86
C SER A 8 31.73 15.69 -14.40
N MET A 9 31.72 14.41 -14.02
CA MET A 9 30.67 13.46 -14.41
C MET A 9 29.30 13.84 -13.81
N ILE A 10 29.25 14.16 -12.52
CA ILE A 10 28.02 14.62 -11.86
C ILE A 10 27.49 15.89 -12.55
N ARG A 11 28.36 16.86 -12.83
CA ARG A 11 27.97 18.09 -13.52
C ARG A 11 27.42 17.81 -14.92
N LYS A 12 28.05 16.91 -15.67
CA LYS A 12 27.57 16.48 -17.00
C LYS A 12 26.16 15.92 -16.91
N GLU A 13 25.90 15.02 -15.98
CA GLU A 13 24.60 14.39 -15.79
C GLU A 13 23.52 15.42 -15.36
N PHE A 14 23.84 16.35 -14.45
CA PHE A 14 22.93 17.44 -14.09
C PHE A 14 22.57 18.33 -15.28
N VAL A 15 23.55 18.68 -16.11
CA VAL A 15 23.31 19.50 -17.33
C VAL A 15 22.44 18.72 -18.32
N GLN A 16 22.72 17.43 -18.53
CA GLN A 16 21.95 16.56 -19.40
C GLN A 16 20.50 16.43 -18.94
N MET A 17 20.30 16.18 -17.64
CA MET A 17 18.97 16.09 -17.02
C MET A 17 18.18 17.40 -17.17
N ARG A 18 18.83 18.57 -16.92
CA ARG A 18 18.19 19.88 -17.08
C ARG A 18 17.79 20.18 -18.53
N ARG A 19 18.52 19.62 -19.51
CA ARG A 19 18.23 19.76 -20.95
C ARG A 19 17.19 18.77 -21.47
N ASP A 20 16.71 17.86 -20.64
CA ASP A 20 15.62 16.92 -20.96
C ASP A 20 14.34 17.26 -20.15
N PRO A 21 13.64 18.35 -20.50
CA PRO A 21 12.45 18.78 -19.80
C PRO A 21 11.27 17.81 -19.97
N ALA A 22 11.30 16.97 -21.01
CA ALA A 22 10.28 15.95 -21.22
C ALA A 22 10.35 14.87 -20.13
N THR A 23 11.54 14.34 -19.88
CA THR A 23 11.76 13.36 -18.81
C THR A 23 11.45 13.96 -17.42
N LEU A 24 11.85 15.21 -17.15
CA LEU A 24 11.56 15.87 -15.87
C LEU A 24 10.05 16.06 -15.66
N ARG A 25 9.31 16.46 -16.70
CA ARG A 25 7.84 16.59 -16.61
C ARG A 25 7.17 15.24 -16.35
N LEU A 26 7.59 14.20 -17.05
CA LEU A 26 7.06 12.85 -16.84
C LEU A 26 7.32 12.35 -15.41
N VAL A 27 8.52 12.58 -14.89
CA VAL A 27 8.91 12.19 -13.51
C VAL A 27 8.05 12.87 -12.44
N LEU A 28 7.50 14.06 -12.70
CA LEU A 28 6.64 14.79 -11.78
C LEU A 28 5.15 14.49 -12.00
N ILE A 29 4.70 14.49 -13.26
CA ILE A 29 3.28 14.36 -13.59
C ILE A 29 2.78 12.93 -13.41
N VAL A 30 3.54 11.94 -13.90
CA VAL A 30 3.14 10.53 -13.85
C VAL A 30 2.92 10.05 -12.41
N PRO A 31 3.79 10.34 -11.42
CA PRO A 31 3.54 9.98 -10.03
C PRO A 31 2.26 10.58 -9.44
N ILE A 32 1.97 11.84 -9.75
CA ILE A 32 0.76 12.49 -9.26
C ILE A 32 -0.48 11.81 -9.87
N MET A 33 -0.47 11.57 -11.18
CA MET A 33 -1.56 10.85 -11.85
C MET A 33 -1.74 9.44 -11.29
N GLN A 34 -0.64 8.70 -11.09
CA GLN A 34 -0.69 7.38 -10.48
C GLN A 34 -1.21 7.43 -9.04
N LEU A 35 -0.76 8.39 -8.24
CA LEU A 35 -1.26 8.58 -6.87
C LEU A 35 -2.76 8.85 -6.87
N LEU A 36 -3.23 9.75 -7.72
CA LEU A 36 -4.66 10.07 -7.81
C LEU A 36 -5.45 8.84 -8.30
N THR A 37 -5.01 8.21 -9.37
CA THR A 37 -5.68 7.03 -9.92
C THR A 37 -5.77 5.90 -8.90
N PHE A 38 -4.64 5.48 -8.35
CA PHE A 38 -4.62 4.36 -7.40
C PHE A 38 -5.20 4.75 -6.03
N GLY A 39 -4.97 5.97 -5.56
CA GLY A 39 -5.50 6.46 -4.28
C GLY A 39 -7.02 6.57 -4.26
N TYR A 40 -7.65 6.85 -5.40
CA TYR A 40 -9.11 6.83 -5.53
C TYR A 40 -9.66 5.46 -5.95
N ALA A 41 -8.95 4.72 -6.81
CA ALA A 41 -9.41 3.42 -7.32
C ALA A 41 -9.32 2.32 -6.27
N ILE A 42 -8.24 2.29 -5.47
CA ILE A 42 -8.06 1.27 -4.44
C ILE A 42 -8.77 1.73 -3.15
N ARG A 43 -10.08 1.62 -3.14
CA ARG A 43 -10.88 1.78 -1.92
C ARG A 43 -11.23 0.40 -1.40
N THR A 44 -10.66 0.03 -0.27
CA THR A 44 -11.07 -1.15 0.50
C THR A 44 -12.17 -0.81 1.51
N ASP A 45 -12.52 0.47 1.66
CA ASP A 45 -13.66 0.94 2.44
C ASP A 45 -14.93 0.72 1.63
N VAL A 46 -15.47 -0.46 1.69
CA VAL A 46 -16.73 -0.74 1.03
C VAL A 46 -17.84 -0.12 1.86
N ARG A 47 -18.42 0.95 1.34
CA ARG A 47 -19.60 1.63 1.87
C ARG A 47 -20.78 1.36 0.97
N ASN A 48 -21.99 1.53 1.55
CA ASN A 48 -23.24 1.43 0.81
C ASN A 48 -23.45 0.06 0.12
N LEU A 49 -23.10 -1.05 0.80
CA LEU A 49 -23.39 -2.38 0.31
C LEU A 49 -24.91 -2.55 0.15
N PRO A 50 -25.41 -2.79 -1.08
CA PRO A 50 -26.82 -3.04 -1.30
C PRO A 50 -27.22 -4.29 -0.53
N THR A 51 -28.20 -4.14 0.36
CA THR A 51 -28.59 -5.14 1.34
C THR A 51 -30.09 -5.37 1.30
N THR A 52 -30.49 -6.63 1.31
CA THR A 52 -31.90 -7.01 1.53
C THR A 52 -32.13 -7.47 2.95
N VAL A 53 -33.35 -7.36 3.45
CA VAL A 53 -33.69 -7.76 4.81
C VAL A 53 -34.81 -8.79 4.76
N PHE A 54 -34.61 -9.92 5.43
CA PHE A 54 -35.63 -10.91 5.74
C PHE A 54 -35.94 -10.84 7.24
N ASP A 55 -36.91 -10.03 7.61
CA ASP A 55 -37.34 -9.86 9.00
C ASP A 55 -38.59 -10.70 9.27
N GLN A 56 -38.43 -11.78 10.04
CA GLN A 56 -39.55 -12.62 10.49
C GLN A 56 -40.15 -12.14 11.81
N SER A 57 -39.43 -11.26 12.53
CA SER A 57 -39.88 -10.76 13.83
C SER A 57 -40.92 -9.64 13.71
N HIS A 58 -40.78 -8.79 12.70
CA HIS A 58 -41.64 -7.62 12.44
C HIS A 58 -41.85 -6.71 13.66
N THR A 59 -40.88 -6.62 14.56
CA THR A 59 -40.95 -5.88 15.81
C THR A 59 -40.22 -4.56 15.77
N GLN A 60 -40.41 -3.73 16.80
CA GLN A 60 -39.65 -2.49 16.95
C GLN A 60 -38.14 -2.77 17.13
N GLU A 61 -37.82 -3.84 17.84
CA GLU A 61 -36.43 -4.26 18.12
C GLU A 61 -35.71 -4.71 16.84
N SER A 62 -36.39 -5.46 15.94
CA SER A 62 -35.79 -5.87 14.66
C SER A 62 -35.55 -4.68 13.74
N ARG A 63 -36.49 -3.76 13.66
CA ARG A 63 -36.34 -2.52 12.90
C ARG A 63 -35.20 -1.64 13.44
N ALA A 64 -35.08 -1.52 14.76
CA ALA A 64 -33.96 -0.80 15.38
C ALA A 64 -32.60 -1.42 15.04
N PHE A 65 -32.52 -2.76 14.98
CA PHE A 65 -31.29 -3.44 14.53
C PHE A 65 -30.91 -3.04 13.11
N VAL A 66 -31.86 -3.11 12.17
CA VAL A 66 -31.64 -2.75 10.75
C VAL A 66 -31.23 -1.28 10.63
N GLN A 67 -31.89 -0.37 11.34
CA GLN A 67 -31.53 1.05 11.36
C GLN A 67 -30.11 1.30 11.86
N ARG A 68 -29.69 0.61 12.92
CA ARG A 68 -28.31 0.72 13.42
C ARG A 68 -27.30 0.17 12.43
N LEU A 69 -27.64 -0.94 11.77
CA LEU A 69 -26.79 -1.53 10.74
C LEU A 69 -26.59 -0.59 9.56
N THR A 70 -27.67 0.02 9.05
CA THR A 70 -27.60 0.99 7.97
C THR A 70 -26.93 2.29 8.39
N ALA A 71 -27.10 2.73 9.64
CA ALA A 71 -26.43 3.91 10.18
C ALA A 71 -24.89 3.79 10.25
N THR A 72 -24.32 2.59 10.12
CA THR A 72 -22.86 2.42 9.99
C THR A 72 -22.31 2.99 8.68
N GLY A 73 -23.17 3.20 7.67
CA GLY A 73 -22.77 3.62 6.33
C GLY A 73 -22.15 2.50 5.48
N ASN A 74 -22.02 1.28 6.02
CA ASN A 74 -21.54 0.13 5.27
C ASN A 74 -22.66 -0.58 4.51
N PHE A 75 -23.89 -0.51 4.99
CA PHE A 75 -25.06 -1.18 4.42
C PHE A 75 -26.13 -0.18 3.97
N VAL A 76 -26.74 -0.44 2.82
CA VAL A 76 -27.90 0.32 2.31
C VAL A 76 -29.02 -0.66 2.04
N GLN A 77 -30.13 -0.53 2.78
CA GLN A 77 -31.29 -1.34 2.55
C GLN A 77 -31.91 -1.02 1.19
N ARG A 78 -32.02 -2.04 0.32
CA ARG A 78 -32.64 -1.94 -1.00
C ARG A 78 -34.06 -2.50 -1.05
N GLY A 79 -34.41 -3.36 -0.10
CA GLY A 79 -35.73 -3.95 -0.03
C GLY A 79 -35.85 -4.96 1.12
N GLU A 80 -37.06 -5.50 1.25
CA GLU A 80 -37.37 -6.63 2.12
C GLU A 80 -37.81 -7.81 1.28
N VAL A 81 -37.44 -9.00 1.71
CA VAL A 81 -37.79 -10.27 1.05
C VAL A 81 -38.65 -11.12 1.98
N ARG A 82 -39.44 -12.03 1.39
CA ARG A 82 -40.41 -12.82 2.13
C ARG A 82 -39.92 -14.20 2.53
N SER A 83 -38.77 -14.62 2.01
CA SER A 83 -38.20 -15.94 2.32
C SER A 83 -36.68 -15.92 2.36
N TYR A 84 -36.12 -16.86 3.10
CA TYR A 84 -34.67 -17.10 3.12
C TYR A 84 -34.11 -17.45 1.73
N ALA A 85 -34.85 -18.27 0.98
CA ALA A 85 -34.46 -18.66 -0.38
C ALA A 85 -34.42 -17.47 -1.33
N GLU A 86 -35.33 -16.53 -1.18
CA GLU A 86 -35.34 -15.28 -1.95
C GLU A 86 -34.15 -14.38 -1.58
N ALA A 87 -33.83 -14.27 -0.28
CA ALA A 87 -32.67 -13.52 0.18
C ALA A 87 -31.38 -14.08 -0.42
N LEU A 88 -31.21 -15.41 -0.39
CA LEU A 88 -30.03 -16.08 -0.94
C LEU A 88 -29.97 -15.89 -2.47
N ARG A 89 -31.08 -16.07 -3.18
CA ARG A 89 -31.14 -15.88 -4.62
C ARG A 89 -30.75 -14.46 -5.05
N GLN A 90 -31.18 -13.41 -4.32
CA GLN A 90 -30.79 -12.04 -4.62
C GLN A 90 -29.28 -11.79 -4.45
N VAL A 91 -28.64 -12.49 -3.48
CA VAL A 91 -27.17 -12.46 -3.33
C VAL A 91 -26.50 -13.21 -4.48
N ASP A 92 -26.96 -14.40 -4.83
CA ASP A 92 -26.40 -15.21 -5.89
C ASP A 92 -26.50 -14.54 -7.27
N GLU A 93 -27.62 -13.88 -7.55
CA GLU A 93 -27.85 -13.11 -8.77
C GLU A 93 -27.09 -11.76 -8.78
N GLY A 94 -26.46 -11.38 -7.64
CA GLY A 94 -25.70 -10.14 -7.52
C GLY A 94 -26.54 -8.87 -7.44
N HIS A 95 -27.85 -8.98 -7.25
CA HIS A 95 -28.76 -7.82 -7.05
C HIS A 95 -28.45 -7.09 -5.74
N VAL A 96 -28.04 -7.83 -4.72
CA VAL A 96 -27.55 -7.32 -3.44
C VAL A 96 -26.22 -7.98 -3.08
N ARG A 97 -25.46 -7.35 -2.21
CA ARG A 97 -24.16 -7.88 -1.72
C ARG A 97 -24.24 -8.43 -0.31
N ALA A 98 -25.34 -8.16 0.39
CA ALA A 98 -25.59 -8.72 1.70
C ALA A 98 -27.09 -8.99 1.91
N ALA A 99 -27.40 -9.92 2.81
CA ALA A 99 -28.75 -10.15 3.27
C ALA A 99 -28.76 -10.33 4.80
N VAL A 100 -29.69 -9.64 5.47
CA VAL A 100 -29.89 -9.73 6.91
C VAL A 100 -31.10 -10.59 7.18
N VAL A 101 -30.92 -11.64 7.97
CA VAL A 101 -31.97 -12.56 8.36
C VAL A 101 -32.23 -12.45 9.87
N ILE A 102 -33.42 -12.01 10.23
CA ILE A 102 -33.84 -11.82 11.61
C ILE A 102 -34.93 -12.86 11.94
N PRO A 103 -34.69 -13.80 12.84
CA PRO A 103 -35.67 -14.84 13.16
C PRO A 103 -36.88 -14.29 13.96
N SER A 104 -37.99 -15.01 13.93
CA SER A 104 -39.25 -14.59 14.54
C SER A 104 -39.20 -14.43 16.06
N ASP A 105 -38.32 -15.18 16.73
CA ASP A 105 -38.15 -15.17 18.19
C ASP A 105 -37.12 -14.09 18.67
N TYR A 106 -36.57 -13.27 17.76
CA TYR A 106 -35.54 -12.27 18.04
C TYR A 106 -35.93 -11.33 19.21
N ALA A 107 -37.08 -10.67 19.14
CA ALA A 107 -37.52 -9.75 20.18
C ALA A 107 -37.84 -10.46 21.50
N GLN A 108 -38.40 -11.67 21.45
CA GLN A 108 -38.71 -12.46 22.62
C GLN A 108 -37.42 -12.89 23.37
N ASN A 109 -36.40 -13.31 22.61
CA ASN A 109 -35.12 -13.69 23.17
C ASN A 109 -34.41 -12.47 23.80
N LEU A 110 -34.44 -11.31 23.13
CA LEU A 110 -33.91 -10.07 23.71
C LEU A 110 -34.58 -9.70 25.04
N LYS A 111 -35.92 -9.74 25.10
CA LYS A 111 -36.68 -9.41 26.34
C LYS A 111 -36.40 -10.37 27.46
N ARG A 112 -36.22 -11.64 27.14
CA ARG A 112 -35.92 -12.71 28.14
C ARG A 112 -34.44 -12.76 28.56
N GLY A 113 -33.58 -11.94 27.97
CA GLY A 113 -32.15 -11.97 28.27
C GLY A 113 -31.41 -13.17 27.69
N ARG A 114 -31.99 -13.83 26.70
CA ARG A 114 -31.39 -14.94 25.98
C ARG A 114 -30.64 -14.43 24.76
N THR A 115 -29.73 -15.24 24.23
CA THR A 115 -29.04 -14.91 22.95
C THR A 115 -30.06 -14.82 21.82
N ALA A 116 -30.09 -13.68 21.14
CA ALA A 116 -30.94 -13.41 19.98
C ALA A 116 -30.07 -13.41 18.74
N PRO A 117 -29.93 -14.51 18.00
CA PRO A 117 -29.05 -14.60 16.84
C PRO A 117 -29.64 -13.80 15.67
N VAL A 118 -28.78 -13.08 14.95
CA VAL A 118 -29.09 -12.49 13.66
C VAL A 118 -28.05 -12.99 12.68
N GLN A 119 -28.48 -13.46 11.53
CA GLN A 119 -27.57 -13.90 10.47
C GLN A 119 -27.39 -12.78 9.45
N VAL A 120 -26.12 -12.50 9.13
CA VAL A 120 -25.78 -11.58 8.04
C VAL A 120 -25.04 -12.38 6.98
N LEU A 121 -25.71 -12.63 5.86
CA LEU A 121 -25.13 -13.25 4.69
C LEU A 121 -24.38 -12.17 3.89
N VAL A 122 -23.15 -12.44 3.49
CA VAL A 122 -22.33 -11.49 2.74
C VAL A 122 -21.73 -12.20 1.52
N ASP A 123 -21.83 -11.58 0.37
CA ASP A 123 -21.14 -12.03 -0.84
C ASP A 123 -19.62 -11.93 -0.63
N ALA A 124 -18.98 -13.08 -0.45
CA ALA A 124 -17.53 -13.19 -0.20
C ALA A 124 -16.70 -13.30 -1.47
N SER A 125 -17.30 -13.11 -2.65
CA SER A 125 -16.55 -13.08 -3.92
C SER A 125 -15.58 -11.89 -4.00
N ASP A 126 -15.86 -10.80 -3.27
CA ASP A 126 -14.94 -9.71 -3.03
C ASP A 126 -14.47 -9.73 -1.56
N PRO A 127 -13.22 -10.18 -1.28
CA PRO A 127 -12.72 -10.29 0.08
C PRO A 127 -12.69 -8.97 0.86
N SER A 128 -12.44 -7.83 0.18
CA SER A 128 -12.37 -6.52 0.82
C SER A 128 -13.75 -6.03 1.26
N ALA A 129 -14.75 -6.24 0.40
CA ALA A 129 -16.14 -5.92 0.67
C ALA A 129 -16.68 -6.77 1.83
N SER A 130 -16.40 -8.07 1.81
CA SER A 130 -16.88 -8.99 2.83
C SER A 130 -16.28 -8.73 4.19
N GLN A 131 -14.98 -8.49 4.30
CA GLN A 131 -14.34 -8.17 5.58
C GLN A 131 -14.87 -6.86 6.19
N SER A 132 -15.09 -5.84 5.37
CA SER A 132 -15.69 -4.58 5.82
C SER A 132 -17.11 -4.76 6.34
N ALA A 133 -17.92 -5.56 5.64
CA ALA A 133 -19.30 -5.89 6.05
C ALA A 133 -19.34 -6.70 7.34
N ILE A 134 -18.52 -7.75 7.45
CA ILE A 134 -18.43 -8.60 8.64
C ILE A 134 -18.01 -7.77 9.85
N GLY A 135 -16.96 -6.95 9.71
CA GLY A 135 -16.50 -6.07 10.78
C GLY A 135 -17.56 -5.08 11.24
N ALA A 136 -18.30 -4.46 10.31
CA ALA A 136 -19.38 -3.54 10.64
C ALA A 136 -20.57 -4.24 11.33
N ALA A 137 -20.98 -5.42 10.87
CA ALA A 137 -22.05 -6.20 11.51
C ALA A 137 -21.66 -6.63 12.92
N GLN A 138 -20.43 -7.08 13.15
CA GLN A 138 -19.93 -7.44 14.48
C GLN A 138 -19.91 -6.24 15.43
N LEU A 139 -19.49 -5.07 14.96
CA LEU A 139 -19.50 -3.84 15.77
C LEU A 139 -20.91 -3.43 16.20
N VAL A 140 -21.91 -3.57 15.32
CA VAL A 140 -23.32 -3.32 15.66
C VAL A 140 -23.79 -4.29 16.73
N GLY A 141 -23.50 -5.59 16.58
CA GLY A 141 -23.83 -6.60 17.59
C GLY A 141 -23.21 -6.31 18.95
N GLN A 142 -21.93 -5.91 18.98
CA GLN A 142 -21.24 -5.52 20.21
C GLN A 142 -21.86 -4.27 20.86
N ARG A 143 -22.21 -3.25 20.10
CA ARG A 143 -22.88 -2.03 20.63
C ARG A 143 -24.21 -2.35 21.26
N ILE A 144 -25.04 -3.16 20.60
CA ILE A 144 -26.34 -3.59 21.13
C ILE A 144 -26.15 -4.36 22.44
N ASN A 145 -25.17 -5.27 22.49
CA ASN A 145 -24.85 -5.99 23.74
C ASN A 145 -24.46 -5.04 24.86
N LEU A 146 -23.63 -4.03 24.61
CA LEU A 146 -23.23 -3.04 25.62
C LEU A 146 -24.43 -2.23 26.14
N GLU A 147 -25.32 -1.80 25.25
CA GLU A 147 -26.52 -1.05 25.65
C GLU A 147 -27.49 -1.90 26.47
N ILE A 148 -27.64 -3.19 26.13
CA ILE A 148 -28.49 -4.13 26.90
C ILE A 148 -27.89 -4.36 28.29
N VAL A 149 -26.57 -4.56 28.38
CA VAL A 149 -25.87 -4.72 29.66
C VAL A 149 -26.01 -3.43 30.50
N GLN A 150 -25.78 -2.25 29.92
CA GLN A 150 -25.93 -0.98 30.61
C GLN A 150 -27.36 -0.72 31.11
N SER A 151 -28.38 -1.05 30.31
CA SER A 151 -29.80 -0.88 30.71
C SER A 151 -30.22 -1.84 31.81
N ARG A 152 -29.52 -2.98 31.97
CA ARG A 152 -29.82 -4.00 32.99
C ARG A 152 -28.99 -3.86 34.28
N VAL A 153 -27.88 -3.13 34.27
CA VAL A 153 -27.05 -2.88 35.47
C VAL A 153 -27.76 -2.06 36.52
N GLY A 154 -28.91 -1.44 36.21
CA GLY A 154 -29.80 -0.83 37.20
C GLY A 154 -30.70 -1.79 38.00
N ALA A 155 -30.78 -3.08 37.61
CA ALA A 155 -31.53 -4.12 38.30
C ALA A 155 -30.54 -5.20 38.77
N ALA A 156 -30.25 -5.21 40.06
CA ALA A 156 -29.32 -6.13 40.72
C ALA A 156 -29.60 -7.60 40.37
N THR A 157 -28.91 -8.15 39.39
CA THR A 157 -28.79 -9.58 39.19
C THR A 157 -27.37 -9.87 38.68
N THR A 158 -26.69 -10.69 39.45
CA THR A 158 -25.37 -11.26 39.21
C THR A 158 -25.39 -12.04 37.88
N ILE A 159 -25.11 -11.34 36.79
CA ILE A 159 -24.85 -12.00 35.50
C ILE A 159 -23.34 -12.15 35.41
N GLY A 160 -22.86 -13.38 35.26
CA GLY A 160 -21.46 -13.70 35.09
C GLY A 160 -20.86 -12.78 34.02
N GLN A 161 -19.65 -12.35 34.28
CA GLN A 161 -18.89 -11.37 33.48
C GLN A 161 -19.02 -11.68 31.99
N ALA A 162 -19.86 -10.89 31.32
CA ALA A 162 -19.74 -10.73 29.87
C ALA A 162 -18.37 -10.11 29.59
N VAL A 163 -17.52 -10.81 28.86
CA VAL A 163 -16.20 -10.30 28.48
C VAL A 163 -16.40 -9.01 27.71
N ASP A 164 -16.04 -7.87 28.31
CA ASP A 164 -16.11 -6.54 27.67
C ASP A 164 -14.95 -6.40 26.69
N VAL A 165 -15.17 -6.75 25.43
CA VAL A 165 -14.18 -6.60 24.37
C VAL A 165 -14.23 -5.18 23.84
N ARG A 166 -13.38 -4.31 24.37
CA ARG A 166 -13.20 -2.93 23.88
C ARG A 166 -12.18 -2.88 22.77
N VAL A 167 -12.61 -2.96 21.53
CA VAL A 167 -11.73 -2.79 20.37
C VAL A 167 -11.41 -1.30 20.20
N ARG A 168 -10.13 -0.92 20.38
CA ARG A 168 -9.62 0.41 20.11
C ARG A 168 -8.70 0.37 18.89
N PRO A 169 -9.16 0.79 17.70
CA PRO A 169 -8.28 0.87 16.53
C PRO A 169 -7.23 1.96 16.75
N LEU A 170 -5.95 1.54 16.76
CA LEU A 170 -4.81 2.44 16.89
C LEU A 170 -4.39 2.93 15.50
N TYR A 171 -3.79 4.11 15.43
CA TYR A 171 -3.17 4.72 14.24
C TYR A 171 -4.11 5.11 13.09
N ASN A 172 -5.23 4.43 12.88
CA ASN A 172 -6.26 4.76 11.88
C ASN A 172 -7.66 4.55 12.45
N PRO A 173 -8.12 5.39 13.40
CA PRO A 173 -9.42 5.21 14.07
C PRO A 173 -10.62 5.26 13.12
N ALA A 174 -10.48 5.97 12.00
CA ALA A 174 -11.52 6.08 10.98
C ALA A 174 -11.48 4.91 9.96
N LEU A 175 -10.55 3.95 10.12
CA LEU A 175 -10.35 2.80 9.24
C LEU A 175 -10.27 3.17 7.74
N LYS A 176 -9.77 4.37 7.42
CA LYS A 176 -9.65 4.85 6.04
C LYS A 176 -8.59 4.06 5.29
N SER A 177 -8.95 3.45 4.18
CA SER A 177 -8.03 2.70 3.30
C SER A 177 -6.91 3.56 2.76
N SER A 178 -7.19 4.83 2.44
CA SER A 178 -6.19 5.78 1.94
C SER A 178 -5.00 5.96 2.88
N VAL A 179 -5.23 5.93 4.19
CA VAL A 179 -4.16 6.07 5.20
C VAL A 179 -3.15 4.93 5.10
N PHE A 180 -3.59 3.72 4.80
CA PHE A 180 -2.73 2.55 4.64
C PHE A 180 -2.12 2.44 3.23
N ILE A 181 -2.92 2.73 2.20
CA ILE A 181 -2.58 2.50 0.79
C ILE A 181 -1.63 3.58 0.26
N VAL A 182 -1.89 4.86 0.56
CA VAL A 182 -1.11 5.98 0.00
C VAL A 182 0.38 5.91 0.33
N PRO A 183 0.83 5.65 1.58
CA PRO A 183 2.25 5.43 1.85
C PRO A 183 2.86 4.29 1.02
N GLY A 184 2.08 3.24 0.76
CA GLY A 184 2.49 2.13 -0.10
C GLY A 184 2.65 2.55 -1.56
N ILE A 185 1.71 3.33 -2.08
CA ILE A 185 1.76 3.88 -3.44
C ILE A 185 3.00 4.76 -3.62
N ILE A 186 3.36 5.59 -2.62
CA ILE A 186 4.58 6.41 -2.66
C ILE A 186 5.81 5.53 -2.89
N GLY A 187 5.96 4.45 -2.12
CA GLY A 187 7.07 3.52 -2.27
C GLY A 187 7.07 2.81 -3.63
N MET A 188 5.92 2.33 -4.06
CA MET A 188 5.76 1.63 -5.34
C MET A 188 6.13 2.54 -6.53
N ILE A 189 5.56 3.74 -6.59
CA ILE A 189 5.80 4.69 -7.67
C ILE A 189 7.27 5.09 -7.72
N LEU A 190 7.85 5.41 -6.55
CA LEU A 190 9.26 5.79 -6.42
C LEU A 190 10.18 4.67 -6.92
N SER A 191 9.93 3.42 -6.49
CA SER A 191 10.70 2.26 -6.93
C SER A 191 10.67 2.10 -8.44
N ASN A 192 9.46 2.08 -9.03
CA ASN A 192 9.28 1.83 -10.46
C ASN A 192 9.97 2.88 -11.34
N ILE A 193 9.77 4.16 -11.03
CA ILE A 193 10.34 5.24 -11.83
C ILE A 193 11.85 5.27 -11.70
N LEU A 194 12.40 5.11 -10.49
CA LEU A 194 13.85 5.11 -10.28
C LEU A 194 14.53 3.95 -11.00
N ILE A 195 13.97 2.75 -10.94
CA ILE A 195 14.51 1.59 -11.64
C ILE A 195 14.52 1.83 -13.14
N ILE A 196 13.39 2.24 -13.72
CA ILE A 196 13.25 2.43 -15.17
C ILE A 196 14.17 3.53 -15.67
N ILE A 197 14.13 4.71 -15.03
CA ILE A 197 14.90 5.88 -15.51
C ILE A 197 16.41 5.61 -15.44
N THR A 198 16.87 4.93 -14.40
CA THR A 198 18.30 4.62 -14.24
C THR A 198 18.73 3.53 -15.19
N ALA A 199 17.91 2.50 -15.38
CA ALA A 199 18.19 1.43 -16.33
C ALA A 199 18.31 1.96 -17.77
N LEU A 200 17.36 2.81 -18.17
CA LEU A 200 17.37 3.40 -19.50
C LEU A 200 18.49 4.43 -19.71
N ALA A 201 18.87 5.19 -18.68
CA ALA A 201 19.91 6.20 -18.80
C ALA A 201 21.28 5.62 -19.20
N VAL A 202 21.61 4.40 -18.77
CA VAL A 202 22.87 3.73 -19.16
C VAL A 202 22.78 3.13 -20.54
N VAL A 203 21.66 2.48 -20.87
CA VAL A 203 21.49 1.81 -22.17
C VAL A 203 21.35 2.82 -23.29
N ARG A 204 20.70 3.96 -23.02
CA ARG A 204 20.62 5.07 -23.99
C ARG A 204 22.01 5.57 -24.41
N GLU A 205 22.96 5.71 -23.47
CA GLU A 205 24.33 6.08 -23.81
C GLU A 205 25.06 5.03 -24.63
N ARG A 206 24.72 3.76 -24.44
CA ARG A 206 25.25 2.65 -25.25
C ARG A 206 24.69 2.72 -26.68
N GLU A 207 23.38 2.89 -26.85
CA GLU A 207 22.73 2.96 -28.16
C GLU A 207 23.14 4.20 -28.97
N THR A 208 23.39 5.32 -28.30
CA THR A 208 23.82 6.57 -28.96
C THR A 208 25.32 6.65 -29.21
N GLY A 209 26.10 5.63 -28.86
CA GLY A 209 27.57 5.59 -29.03
C GLY A 209 28.33 6.54 -28.08
N THR A 210 27.64 7.29 -27.22
CA THR A 210 28.29 8.19 -26.26
C THR A 210 29.06 7.46 -25.19
N LEU A 211 28.74 6.16 -24.93
CA LEU A 211 29.48 5.31 -24.02
C LEU A 211 30.94 5.11 -24.51
N GLU A 212 31.18 5.05 -25.85
CA GLU A 212 32.51 4.88 -26.42
C GLU A 212 33.40 6.07 -26.06
N GLN A 213 32.87 7.29 -26.14
CA GLN A 213 33.60 8.50 -25.73
C GLN A 213 33.96 8.47 -24.23
N LEU A 214 33.13 7.87 -23.41
CA LEU A 214 33.40 7.72 -21.98
C LEU A 214 34.42 6.61 -21.68
N ILE A 215 34.53 5.59 -22.54
CA ILE A 215 35.53 4.51 -22.43
C ILE A 215 36.95 5.05 -22.59
N VAL A 216 37.15 5.99 -23.49
CA VAL A 216 38.45 6.63 -23.74
C VAL A 216 38.88 7.52 -22.57
N THR A 217 37.92 7.94 -21.72
CA THR A 217 38.26 8.74 -20.54
C THR A 217 38.85 7.87 -19.43
N PRO A 218 39.79 8.40 -18.61
CA PRO A 218 40.39 7.66 -17.51
C PRO A 218 39.46 7.56 -16.27
N LEU A 219 38.13 7.41 -16.49
CA LEU A 219 37.13 7.22 -15.44
C LEU A 219 37.10 5.75 -14.99
N ALA A 220 37.09 5.50 -13.68
CA ALA A 220 36.85 4.18 -13.15
C ALA A 220 35.36 3.79 -13.30
N LYS A 221 35.07 2.49 -13.42
CA LYS A 221 33.67 1.98 -13.56
C LYS A 221 32.74 2.49 -12.46
N TRP A 222 33.22 2.49 -11.22
CA TRP A 222 32.44 2.95 -10.07
C TRP A 222 32.27 4.49 -10.05
N GLU A 223 33.23 5.29 -10.57
CA GLU A 223 33.08 6.74 -10.71
C GLU A 223 31.99 7.10 -11.71
N PHE A 224 31.90 6.36 -12.80
CA PHE A 224 30.81 6.47 -13.77
C PHE A 224 29.46 6.15 -13.15
N MET A 225 29.36 5.03 -12.45
CA MET A 225 28.09 4.59 -11.81
C MET A 225 27.64 5.55 -10.71
N LEU A 226 28.54 6.01 -9.85
CA LEU A 226 28.24 7.02 -8.83
C LEU A 226 27.84 8.36 -9.44
N GLY A 227 28.53 8.78 -10.50
CA GLY A 227 28.19 10.01 -11.21
C GLY A 227 26.75 10.02 -11.72
N LYS A 228 26.23 8.87 -12.14
CA LYS A 228 24.83 8.74 -12.55
C LYS A 228 23.84 8.70 -11.36
N ILE A 229 24.21 8.06 -10.27
CA ILE A 229 23.31 7.93 -9.10
C ILE A 229 22.99 9.31 -8.50
N VAL A 230 23.98 10.18 -8.33
CA VAL A 230 23.83 11.43 -7.57
C VAL A 230 22.72 12.33 -8.11
N PRO A 231 22.61 12.65 -9.41
CA PRO A 231 21.51 13.47 -9.93
C PRO A 231 20.14 12.81 -9.74
N TYR A 232 20.05 11.50 -9.91
CA TYR A 232 18.79 10.77 -9.75
C TYR A 232 18.34 10.64 -8.29
N VAL A 233 19.25 10.76 -7.32
CA VAL A 233 18.87 10.91 -5.89
C VAL A 233 18.06 12.19 -5.70
N PHE A 234 18.47 13.30 -6.30
CA PHE A 234 17.69 14.54 -6.23
C PHE A 234 16.32 14.39 -6.88
N VAL A 235 16.25 13.75 -8.04
CA VAL A 235 14.98 13.44 -8.73
C VAL A 235 14.07 12.62 -7.82
N GLY A 236 14.60 11.57 -7.18
CA GLY A 236 13.86 10.73 -6.25
C GLY A 236 13.32 11.51 -5.05
N TYR A 237 14.09 12.42 -4.50
CA TYR A 237 13.62 13.27 -3.41
C TYR A 237 12.53 14.26 -3.83
N ILE A 238 12.68 14.90 -5.00
CA ILE A 238 11.64 15.78 -5.54
C ILE A 238 10.35 14.99 -5.75
N GLN A 239 10.43 13.85 -6.44
CA GLN A 239 9.30 12.98 -6.72
C GLN A 239 8.60 12.54 -5.42
N ARG A 240 9.37 12.02 -4.46
CA ARG A 240 8.83 11.57 -3.18
C ARG A 240 8.15 12.70 -2.43
N THR A 241 8.79 13.87 -2.35
CA THR A 241 8.23 15.04 -1.64
C THR A 241 6.93 15.47 -2.29
N THR A 242 6.88 15.53 -3.62
CA THR A 242 5.67 15.87 -4.37
C THR A 242 4.53 14.90 -4.08
N VAL A 243 4.80 13.59 -4.12
CA VAL A 243 3.78 12.56 -3.87
C VAL A 243 3.35 12.53 -2.40
N LEU A 244 4.27 12.77 -1.45
CA LEU A 244 3.95 12.85 -0.04
C LEU A 244 3.05 14.07 0.28
N VAL A 245 3.39 15.23 -0.29
CA VAL A 245 2.60 16.46 -0.15
C VAL A 245 1.20 16.25 -0.74
N ALA A 246 1.11 15.72 -1.96
CA ALA A 246 -0.18 15.40 -2.58
C ALA A 246 -0.97 14.37 -1.75
N GLY A 247 -0.32 13.34 -1.21
CA GLY A 247 -0.94 12.34 -0.34
C GLY A 247 -1.49 12.92 0.96
N HIS A 248 -0.77 13.88 1.55
CA HIS A 248 -1.22 14.57 2.75
C HIS A 248 -2.43 15.47 2.48
N PHE A 249 -2.36 16.34 1.47
CA PHE A 249 -3.43 17.32 1.19
C PHE A 249 -4.66 16.70 0.53
N VAL A 250 -4.50 15.73 -0.36
CA VAL A 250 -5.63 15.13 -1.11
C VAL A 250 -6.30 14.00 -0.32
N PHE A 251 -5.49 13.15 0.33
CA PHE A 251 -6.00 11.94 1.00
C PHE A 251 -5.99 12.04 2.53
N GLY A 252 -5.49 13.15 3.10
CA GLY A 252 -5.46 13.36 4.55
C GLY A 252 -4.53 12.38 5.29
N VAL A 253 -3.46 11.90 4.63
CA VAL A 253 -2.52 10.96 5.26
C VAL A 253 -1.78 11.69 6.38
N PRO A 254 -1.85 11.22 7.63
CA PRO A 254 -1.15 11.84 8.73
C PRO A 254 0.36 11.62 8.60
N ILE A 255 1.15 12.64 8.94
CA ILE A 255 2.61 12.52 9.04
C ILE A 255 2.96 12.69 10.53
N ARG A 256 3.06 11.56 11.26
CA ARG A 256 3.24 11.58 12.73
C ARG A 256 4.70 11.54 13.15
N GLY A 257 5.55 10.91 12.37
CA GLY A 257 6.96 10.73 12.70
C GLY A 257 7.86 11.87 12.23
N PRO A 258 9.13 11.86 12.66
CA PRO A 258 10.08 12.91 12.32
C PRO A 258 10.41 12.86 10.82
N LEU A 259 10.27 14.01 10.15
CA LEU A 259 10.55 14.12 8.71
C LEU A 259 12.01 13.74 8.38
N LEU A 260 12.96 14.08 9.25
CA LEU A 260 14.38 13.75 9.04
C LEU A 260 14.60 12.24 8.97
N ALA A 261 13.94 11.47 9.84
CA ALA A 261 13.97 10.01 9.82
C ALA A 261 13.41 9.46 8.50
N LEU A 262 12.30 10.05 8.06
CA LEU A 262 11.63 9.66 6.84
C LEU A 262 12.49 9.96 5.60
N TYR A 263 13.21 11.10 5.57
CA TYR A 263 14.14 11.43 4.48
C TYR A 263 15.39 10.54 4.49
N GLY A 264 15.94 10.23 5.67
CA GLY A 264 17.06 9.31 5.80
C GLY A 264 16.73 7.88 5.34
N ALA A 265 15.58 7.34 5.75
CA ALA A 265 15.09 6.04 5.27
C ALA A 265 14.87 6.03 3.75
N THR A 266 14.32 7.12 3.21
CA THR A 266 14.10 7.27 1.77
C THR A 266 15.42 7.33 0.99
N PHE A 267 16.47 7.93 1.54
CA PHE A 267 17.79 7.95 0.90
C PHE A 267 18.28 6.52 0.59
N LEU A 268 18.28 5.65 1.59
CA LEU A 268 18.72 4.27 1.41
C LEU A 268 17.86 3.53 0.37
N PHE A 269 16.56 3.77 0.39
CA PHE A 269 15.64 3.19 -0.58
C PHE A 269 15.89 3.68 -2.01
N ILE A 270 16.11 4.99 -2.19
CA ILE A 270 16.45 5.58 -3.49
C ILE A 270 17.75 4.94 -4.01
N VAL A 271 18.81 4.93 -3.20
CA VAL A 271 20.10 4.38 -3.62
C VAL A 271 19.99 2.88 -3.97
N ALA A 272 19.23 2.10 -3.20
CA ALA A 272 18.99 0.70 -3.50
C ALA A 272 18.28 0.49 -4.85
N ASN A 273 17.23 1.28 -5.15
CA ASN A 273 16.51 1.18 -6.42
C ASN A 273 17.33 1.71 -7.62
N LEU A 274 18.10 2.78 -7.44
CA LEU A 274 19.04 3.24 -8.47
C LEU A 274 20.10 2.19 -8.75
N GLY A 275 20.66 1.55 -7.72
CA GLY A 275 21.58 0.43 -7.86
C GLY A 275 20.97 -0.75 -8.62
N LEU A 276 19.72 -1.11 -8.29
CA LEU A 276 18.97 -2.15 -9.01
C LEU A 276 18.74 -1.77 -10.47
N GLY A 277 18.36 -0.52 -10.76
CA GLY A 277 18.22 -0.01 -12.13
C GLY A 277 19.53 -0.09 -12.91
N LEU A 278 20.66 0.30 -12.31
CA LEU A 278 21.99 0.12 -12.88
C LEU A 278 22.30 -1.36 -13.15
N PHE A 279 21.97 -2.25 -12.22
CA PHE A 279 22.16 -3.69 -12.42
C PHE A 279 21.34 -4.21 -13.60
N ILE A 280 20.05 -3.85 -13.67
CA ILE A 280 19.15 -4.22 -14.78
C ILE A 280 19.69 -3.70 -16.12
N SER A 281 20.27 -2.50 -16.17
CA SER A 281 20.89 -1.94 -17.40
C SER A 281 22.01 -2.82 -17.96
N THR A 282 22.62 -3.66 -17.13
CA THR A 282 23.69 -4.59 -17.56
C THR A 282 23.16 -5.89 -18.15
N LEU A 283 21.85 -6.17 -18.02
CA LEU A 283 21.22 -7.41 -18.48
C LEU A 283 20.76 -7.34 -19.95
N GLY A 284 20.53 -6.13 -20.48
CA GLY A 284 20.06 -5.91 -21.85
C GLY A 284 20.98 -5.00 -22.64
N ARG A 285 20.93 -5.12 -24.00
CA ARG A 285 21.70 -4.28 -24.92
C ARG A 285 20.88 -3.15 -25.52
N THR A 286 19.56 -3.26 -25.50
CA THR A 286 18.63 -2.26 -26.08
C THR A 286 17.69 -1.70 -25.03
N GLN A 287 17.20 -0.49 -25.22
CA GLN A 287 16.21 0.14 -24.34
C GLN A 287 14.94 -0.72 -24.23
N ALA A 288 14.51 -1.34 -25.35
CA ALA A 288 13.35 -2.22 -25.35
C ALA A 288 13.55 -3.45 -24.42
N ALA A 289 14.68 -4.15 -24.54
CA ALA A 289 14.99 -5.32 -23.70
C ALA A 289 15.12 -4.96 -22.23
N VAL A 290 15.75 -3.83 -21.92
CA VAL A 290 15.93 -3.35 -20.55
C VAL A 290 14.60 -2.89 -19.94
N SER A 291 13.74 -2.22 -20.72
CA SER A 291 12.39 -1.84 -20.27
C SER A 291 11.54 -3.07 -19.95
N GLN A 292 11.57 -4.10 -20.79
CA GLN A 292 10.86 -5.34 -20.52
C GLN A 292 11.38 -6.04 -19.26
N THR A 293 12.70 -6.09 -19.08
CA THR A 293 13.32 -6.65 -17.88
C THR A 293 12.89 -5.86 -16.63
N ALA A 294 12.89 -4.53 -16.69
CA ALA A 294 12.43 -3.69 -15.59
C ALA A 294 10.95 -3.94 -15.27
N MET A 295 10.09 -4.13 -16.28
CA MET A 295 8.68 -4.47 -16.11
C MET A 295 8.47 -5.83 -15.44
N LEU A 296 9.33 -6.82 -15.72
CA LEU A 296 9.28 -8.11 -15.05
C LEU A 296 9.52 -7.99 -13.52
N PHE A 297 10.33 -7.02 -13.09
CA PHE A 297 10.51 -6.73 -11.66
C PHE A 297 9.33 -5.98 -11.03
N LEU A 298 8.56 -5.24 -11.83
CA LEU A 298 7.43 -4.45 -11.36
C LEU A 298 6.36 -5.35 -10.72
N LEU A 299 5.98 -6.43 -11.36
CA LEU A 299 4.89 -7.29 -10.92
C LEU A 299 5.18 -7.97 -9.57
N PRO A 300 6.32 -8.67 -9.38
CA PRO A 300 6.71 -9.17 -8.07
C PRO A 300 6.84 -8.06 -7.01
N ASN A 301 7.37 -6.90 -7.39
CA ASN A 301 7.55 -5.78 -6.48
C ASN A 301 6.20 -5.28 -5.92
N VAL A 302 5.15 -5.21 -6.73
CA VAL A 302 3.81 -4.82 -6.31
C VAL A 302 3.12 -5.92 -5.48
N LEU A 303 3.20 -7.18 -5.93
CA LEU A 303 2.44 -8.28 -5.32
C LEU A 303 3.09 -8.82 -4.05
N LEU A 304 4.43 -8.99 -4.04
CA LEU A 304 5.14 -9.73 -3.00
C LEU A 304 5.80 -8.82 -1.95
N SER A 305 5.85 -7.51 -2.17
CA SER A 305 6.47 -6.58 -1.21
C SER A 305 5.65 -6.33 0.06
N GLY A 306 4.37 -6.74 0.10
CA GLY A 306 3.47 -6.36 1.19
C GLY A 306 2.72 -5.03 0.92
N PHE A 307 2.76 -4.55 -0.33
CA PHE A 307 1.99 -3.37 -0.74
C PHE A 307 0.50 -3.69 -0.82
N MET A 308 0.12 -4.69 -1.62
CA MET A 308 -1.26 -5.05 -1.90
C MET A 308 -1.82 -6.05 -0.89
N PHE A 309 -1.02 -7.04 -0.51
CA PHE A 309 -1.40 -8.09 0.44
C PHE A 309 -0.45 -8.11 1.64
N PRO A 310 -0.95 -8.32 2.88
CA PRO A 310 -0.09 -8.51 4.05
C PRO A 310 0.84 -9.70 3.83
N ARG A 311 2.13 -9.53 4.16
CA ARG A 311 3.13 -10.60 3.98
C ARG A 311 2.83 -11.85 4.80
N GLU A 312 2.25 -11.64 5.97
CA GLU A 312 1.87 -12.71 6.93
C GLU A 312 0.81 -13.65 6.32
N ALA A 313 0.01 -13.16 5.38
CA ALA A 313 -1.00 -13.95 4.68
C ALA A 313 -0.46 -14.70 3.45
N MET A 314 0.80 -14.45 3.06
CA MET A 314 1.40 -15.08 1.88
C MET A 314 1.97 -16.46 2.22
N PRO A 315 1.98 -17.43 1.26
CA PRO A 315 2.72 -18.67 1.40
C PRO A 315 4.23 -18.42 1.59
N ALA A 316 4.92 -19.31 2.31
CA ALA A 316 6.33 -19.16 2.63
C ALA A 316 7.25 -18.86 1.41
N PRO A 317 7.11 -19.53 0.24
CA PRO A 317 7.92 -19.19 -0.94
C PRO A 317 7.75 -17.75 -1.41
N ALA A 318 6.52 -17.22 -1.38
CA ALA A 318 6.23 -15.84 -1.75
C ALA A 318 6.84 -14.83 -0.75
N GLN A 319 6.84 -15.17 0.55
CA GLN A 319 7.50 -14.37 1.57
C GLN A 319 9.03 -14.30 1.35
N TRP A 320 9.67 -15.40 0.95
CA TRP A 320 11.11 -15.45 0.65
C TRP A 320 11.46 -14.57 -0.56
N VAL A 321 10.69 -14.68 -1.65
CA VAL A 321 10.89 -13.81 -2.81
C VAL A 321 10.65 -12.34 -2.45
N GLY A 322 9.60 -12.05 -1.70
CA GLY A 322 9.31 -10.72 -1.21
C GLY A 322 10.42 -10.13 -0.32
N ALA A 323 11.15 -10.98 0.41
CA ALA A 323 12.30 -10.56 1.23
C ALA A 323 13.51 -10.08 0.39
N LEU A 324 13.57 -10.43 -0.90
CA LEU A 324 14.60 -9.95 -1.82
C LEU A 324 14.27 -8.60 -2.47
N LEU A 325 13.13 -8.01 -2.13
CA LEU A 325 12.66 -6.76 -2.72
C LEU A 325 12.92 -5.58 -1.78
N PRO A 326 13.63 -4.53 -2.20
CA PRO A 326 13.86 -3.34 -1.37
C PRO A 326 12.55 -2.65 -0.93
N LEU A 327 11.51 -2.69 -1.77
CA LEU A 327 10.22 -2.10 -1.47
C LEU A 327 9.59 -2.69 -0.20
N THR A 328 9.81 -3.98 0.08
CA THR A 328 9.32 -4.65 1.28
C THR A 328 9.75 -3.95 2.58
N TYR A 329 11.01 -3.62 2.66
CA TYR A 329 11.58 -2.95 3.84
C TYR A 329 11.19 -1.47 3.89
N TYR A 330 11.12 -0.83 2.74
CA TYR A 330 10.69 0.56 2.68
C TYR A 330 9.23 0.75 3.06
N LEU A 331 8.34 -0.18 2.71
CA LEU A 331 6.93 -0.14 3.15
C LEU A 331 6.79 -0.20 4.67
N GLN A 332 7.62 -1.02 5.33
CA GLN A 332 7.66 -1.09 6.79
C GLN A 332 8.16 0.23 7.38
N LEU A 333 9.22 0.80 6.81
CA LEU A 333 9.79 2.09 7.23
C LEU A 333 8.78 3.23 7.05
N ILE A 334 8.22 3.41 5.86
CA ILE A 334 7.32 4.53 5.59
C ILE A 334 6.02 4.42 6.40
N ARG A 335 5.44 3.22 6.53
CA ARG A 335 4.25 3.01 7.37
C ARG A 335 4.58 3.18 8.85
N GLY A 336 5.71 2.70 9.33
CA GLY A 336 6.17 2.89 10.71
C GLY A 336 6.34 4.36 11.07
N ILE A 337 7.05 5.11 10.24
CA ILE A 337 7.31 6.53 10.49
C ILE A 337 6.04 7.37 10.29
N VAL A 338 5.37 7.23 9.14
CA VAL A 338 4.24 8.11 8.75
C VAL A 338 3.00 7.85 9.61
N LEU A 339 2.64 6.59 9.85
CA LEU A 339 1.39 6.23 10.53
C LEU A 339 1.58 6.05 12.03
N LYS A 340 2.64 5.34 12.44
CA LYS A 340 2.87 5.02 13.85
C LYS A 340 3.70 6.06 14.59
N GLY A 341 4.45 6.90 13.87
CA GLY A 341 5.36 7.89 14.47
C GLY A 341 6.63 7.29 15.08
N VAL A 342 6.99 6.07 14.67
CA VAL A 342 8.14 5.33 15.18
C VAL A 342 9.44 5.98 14.69
N GLY A 343 10.46 6.00 15.53
CA GLY A 343 11.79 6.55 15.21
C GLY A 343 12.67 5.57 14.41
N LEU A 344 13.89 6.02 14.09
CA LEU A 344 14.86 5.18 13.36
C LEU A 344 15.43 4.07 14.24
N THR A 345 15.43 4.26 15.54
CA THR A 345 15.97 3.31 16.53
C THR A 345 15.21 1.99 16.53
N GLU A 346 13.91 2.02 16.31
CA GLU A 346 13.08 0.81 16.24
C GLU A 346 13.09 0.16 14.84
N LEU A 347 13.43 0.95 13.83
CA LEU A 347 13.38 0.53 12.42
C LEU A 347 14.77 0.25 11.82
N TRP A 348 15.81 0.11 12.67
CA TRP A 348 17.19 -0.12 12.21
C TRP A 348 17.37 -1.41 11.38
N PRO A 349 16.64 -2.54 11.63
CA PRO A 349 16.83 -3.73 10.82
C PRO A 349 16.43 -3.51 9.35
N GLN A 350 15.34 -2.77 9.13
CA GLN A 350 14.86 -2.44 7.80
C GLN A 350 15.81 -1.46 7.07
N MET A 351 16.40 -0.52 7.82
CA MET A 351 17.42 0.38 7.28
C MET A 351 18.68 -0.39 6.90
N LEU A 352 19.12 -1.32 7.75
CA LEU A 352 20.28 -2.18 7.46
C LEU A 352 20.03 -3.02 6.21
N ALA A 353 18.86 -3.62 6.07
CA ALA A 353 18.51 -4.38 4.88
C ALA A 353 18.58 -3.51 3.61
N LEU A 354 18.04 -2.30 3.63
CA LEU A 354 18.13 -1.37 2.49
C LEU A 354 19.58 -0.96 2.19
N ALA A 355 20.40 -0.74 3.20
CA ALA A 355 21.82 -0.44 3.03
C ALA A 355 22.56 -1.61 2.38
N ILE A 356 22.28 -2.84 2.81
CA ILE A 356 22.83 -4.06 2.20
C ILE A 356 22.42 -4.15 0.72
N PHE A 357 21.13 -3.94 0.39
CA PHE A 357 20.67 -3.93 -1.02
C PHE A 357 21.35 -2.85 -1.84
N ALA A 358 21.50 -1.65 -1.30
CA ALA A 358 22.20 -0.56 -1.98
C ALA A 358 23.63 -0.94 -2.35
N VAL A 359 24.36 -1.52 -1.40
CA VAL A 359 25.75 -1.97 -1.60
C VAL A 359 25.82 -3.14 -2.58
N LEU A 360 24.97 -4.16 -2.43
CA LEU A 360 24.96 -5.34 -3.27
C LEU A 360 24.62 -5.00 -4.73
N PHE A 361 23.55 -4.24 -4.98
CA PHE A 361 23.17 -3.89 -6.34
C PHE A 361 24.21 -2.99 -7.02
N PHE A 362 24.78 -2.03 -6.28
CA PHE A 362 25.88 -1.22 -6.79
C PHE A 362 27.11 -2.05 -7.13
N TRP A 363 27.47 -2.99 -6.26
CA TRP A 363 28.59 -3.89 -6.48
C TRP A 363 28.37 -4.79 -7.69
N PHE A 364 27.19 -5.42 -7.82
CA PHE A 364 26.82 -6.23 -8.98
C PHE A 364 26.84 -5.42 -10.28
N ALA A 365 26.24 -4.22 -10.26
CA ALA A 365 26.25 -3.33 -11.41
C ALA A 365 27.69 -2.99 -11.85
N THR A 366 28.55 -2.60 -10.89
CA THR A 366 29.93 -2.22 -11.18
C THR A 366 30.75 -3.40 -11.70
N ARG A 367 30.55 -4.59 -11.15
CA ARG A 367 31.27 -5.79 -11.55
C ARG A 367 30.89 -6.28 -12.94
N ARG A 368 29.60 -6.24 -13.25
CA ARG A 368 29.05 -6.72 -14.54
C ARG A 368 29.20 -5.68 -15.67
N PHE A 369 29.38 -4.42 -15.32
CA PHE A 369 29.57 -3.36 -16.31
C PHE A 369 30.88 -3.59 -17.06
N SER A 370 30.79 -3.89 -18.38
CA SER A 370 31.93 -4.00 -19.25
C SER A 370 32.19 -2.67 -19.94
N LYS A 371 33.46 -2.27 -20.00
CA LYS A 371 33.93 -1.14 -20.81
C LYS A 371 34.38 -1.60 -22.22
N THR A 372 34.11 -2.85 -22.59
CA THR A 372 34.49 -3.40 -23.88
C THR A 372 33.39 -3.19 -24.91
N LEU A 373 33.78 -3.03 -26.17
CA LEU A 373 32.95 -2.83 -27.34
C LEU A 373 32.37 -4.13 -27.93
N GLU A 374 32.33 -5.24 -27.14
CA GLU A 374 31.74 -6.50 -27.56
C GLU A 374 30.23 -6.57 -27.38
#